data_82c9adcaebb6670a6e94433299f6e6ba
#
_entry.id   82c9adcaebb6670a6e94433299f6e6ba
#
_cell.length_a   1.000
_cell.length_b   1.000
_cell.length_c   1.000
_cell.angle_alpha   90.00
_cell.angle_beta   90.00
_cell.angle_gamma   90.00
#
_symmetry.space_group_name_H-M   'P 1'
#
loop_
_entity.id
_entity.type
_entity.pdbx_description
1 polymer ?
#
loop_
_entity_poly.entity_id
_entity_poly.type
_entity_poly.pdbx_seq_one_letter_code
_entity_poly.pdbx_strand_id
1 'polypeptide(L)'
;MKLNRDQFMEEGYLVLREVIPPAELEDLRAGYERMVDRQRGLWASERNPGDPPGGVWETGAQPRLMLHHPPLVDLIDKDTANTAEIWLHENTQGVSTQLMGEPDAGVTEMMMMCSPVRDRGPAVWHRDIHPVDTAPLQAYIDDIIENGPRYLQWNIPLYDDSVLWVVPGSHIRINTEEENTQLLADPRVPLPGGVQTHLNGGDGVVYITPILHWGSNYSAKLRRTIHGGFCNFTKYQDLSYTKHLSVEAQATLKRWDERSGRMQAHTESALRAVIEKDGSAYHAALDEIHPGRGEKGKMLTTIFLCKAAFFVNLNSNPDLEDGPEDLRRRGTSAHPTTLNWGPEFADRFTPQEAETLWTRFKPLDAKLQRDEEHFFPGFQSGPMRYCFNETPTDFGVEEFIASWES
;
A
#
# COMPACT_ATOMS: atom_id res chain seq x y z
N MET A 1 6.83 2.73 23.76
CA MET A 1 7.20 1.30 23.58
C MET A 1 8.66 1.19 23.20
N LYS A 2 9.43 0.18 23.71
CA LYS A 2 10.82 -0.02 23.28
C LYS A 2 10.86 -0.85 22.02
N LEU A 3 11.42 -0.31 20.93
CA LEU A 3 11.50 -0.97 19.63
C LEU A 3 12.90 -1.48 19.34
N ASN A 4 13.02 -2.63 18.72
CA ASN A 4 14.26 -3.15 18.15
C ASN A 4 14.23 -2.94 16.64
N ARG A 5 14.68 -1.76 16.17
CA ARG A 5 14.68 -1.42 14.76
C ARG A 5 15.61 -2.32 13.93
N ASP A 6 16.74 -2.74 14.52
CA ASP A 6 17.68 -3.62 13.81
C ASP A 6 17.03 -4.99 13.52
N GLN A 7 16.36 -5.60 14.52
CA GLN A 7 15.57 -6.81 14.30
C GLN A 7 14.46 -6.59 13.26
N PHE A 8 13.78 -5.45 13.31
CA PHE A 8 12.75 -5.13 12.33
C PHE A 8 13.29 -5.07 10.90
N MET A 9 14.46 -4.46 10.72
CA MET A 9 15.12 -4.40 9.41
C MET A 9 15.69 -5.75 8.96
N GLU A 10 16.08 -6.63 9.88
CA GLU A 10 16.58 -7.97 9.57
C GLU A 10 15.43 -8.94 9.23
N GLU A 11 14.39 -8.98 10.08
CA GLU A 11 13.29 -9.93 9.95
C GLU A 11 12.13 -9.43 9.07
N GLY A 12 11.97 -8.12 8.93
CA GLY A 12 10.91 -7.48 8.17
C GLY A 12 9.58 -7.33 8.90
N TYR A 13 9.51 -7.76 10.17
CA TYR A 13 8.33 -7.62 11.01
C TYR A 13 8.68 -7.56 12.50
N LEU A 14 7.75 -7.05 13.31
CA LEU A 14 7.78 -7.13 14.77
C LEU A 14 6.41 -7.48 15.31
N VAL A 15 6.37 -8.34 16.32
CA VAL A 15 5.20 -8.55 17.18
C VAL A 15 5.32 -7.66 18.40
N LEU A 16 4.34 -6.81 18.61
CA LEU A 16 4.27 -5.84 19.70
C LEU A 16 3.12 -6.17 20.61
N ARG A 17 3.36 -6.14 21.92
CA ARG A 17 2.34 -6.42 22.93
C ARG A 17 1.64 -5.13 23.33
N GLU A 18 0.34 -5.23 23.62
CA GLU A 18 -0.48 -4.10 24.10
C GLU A 18 -0.35 -2.83 23.24
N VAL A 19 -0.39 -3.00 21.92
CA VAL A 19 -0.47 -1.86 20.98
C VAL A 19 -1.71 -1.03 21.28
N ILE A 20 -2.83 -1.71 21.58
CA ILE A 20 -4.00 -1.10 22.19
C ILE A 20 -3.88 -1.32 23.69
N PRO A 21 -3.78 -0.25 24.49
CA PRO A 21 -3.76 -0.37 25.94
C PRO A 21 -4.97 -1.17 26.46
N PRO A 22 -4.81 -2.08 27.44
CA PRO A 22 -5.93 -2.88 27.92
C PRO A 22 -7.13 -2.07 28.40
N ALA A 23 -6.90 -0.87 28.93
CA ALA A 23 -7.97 0.04 29.38
C ALA A 23 -8.81 0.61 28.20
N GLU A 24 -8.28 0.63 26.99
CA GLU A 24 -8.94 1.20 25.80
C GLU A 24 -9.58 0.12 24.92
N LEU A 25 -9.21 -1.15 25.10
CA LEU A 25 -9.57 -2.23 24.20
C LEU A 25 -11.08 -2.44 24.10
N GLU A 26 -11.81 -2.38 25.21
CA GLU A 26 -13.27 -2.59 25.22
C GLU A 26 -14.02 -1.44 24.52
N ASP A 27 -13.59 -0.19 24.72
CA ASP A 27 -14.19 0.96 24.05
C ASP A 27 -13.92 0.92 22.55
N LEU A 28 -12.71 0.49 22.15
CA LEU A 28 -12.37 0.35 20.74
C LEU A 28 -13.15 -0.80 20.07
N ARG A 29 -13.32 -1.94 20.76
CA ARG A 29 -14.21 -3.03 20.32
C ARG A 29 -15.62 -2.51 20.08
N ALA A 30 -16.18 -1.78 21.04
CA ALA A 30 -17.52 -1.22 20.91
C ALA A 30 -17.64 -0.26 19.71
N GLY A 31 -16.63 0.59 19.45
CA GLY A 31 -16.59 1.46 18.28
C GLY A 31 -16.61 0.68 16.98
N TYR A 32 -15.74 -0.31 16.84
CA TYR A 32 -15.68 -1.14 15.64
C TYR A 32 -16.92 -2.01 15.42
N GLU A 33 -17.52 -2.57 16.46
CA GLU A 33 -18.78 -3.33 16.30
C GLU A 33 -19.95 -2.43 15.85
N ARG A 34 -20.00 -1.15 16.31
CA ARG A 34 -20.96 -0.17 15.76
C ARG A 34 -20.70 0.06 14.27
N MET A 35 -19.44 0.15 13.83
CA MET A 35 -19.13 0.28 12.40
C MET A 35 -19.50 -0.98 11.62
N VAL A 36 -19.34 -2.18 12.18
CA VAL A 36 -19.83 -3.43 11.59
C VAL A 36 -21.34 -3.38 11.37
N ASP A 37 -22.09 -2.93 12.39
CA ASP A 37 -23.56 -2.81 12.28
C ASP A 37 -23.98 -1.76 11.25
N ARG A 38 -23.26 -0.66 11.15
CA ARG A 38 -23.48 0.35 10.08
C ARG A 38 -23.21 -0.23 8.70
N GLN A 39 -22.10 -0.97 8.53
CA GLN A 39 -21.80 -1.68 7.29
C GLN A 39 -22.90 -2.70 6.92
N ARG A 40 -23.38 -3.45 7.90
CA ARG A 40 -24.54 -4.35 7.69
C ARG A 40 -25.76 -3.59 7.22
N GLY A 41 -26.02 -2.41 7.79
CA GLY A 41 -27.11 -1.52 7.38
C GLY A 41 -27.01 -1.08 5.91
N LEU A 42 -25.81 -0.78 5.42
CA LEU A 42 -25.59 -0.42 4.01
C LEU A 42 -25.99 -1.56 3.04
N TRP A 43 -25.78 -2.82 3.43
CA TRP A 43 -26.07 -3.99 2.62
C TRP A 43 -27.45 -4.62 2.90
N ALA A 44 -28.20 -4.08 3.86
CA ALA A 44 -29.47 -4.65 4.28
C ALA A 44 -30.52 -4.65 3.16
N SER A 45 -30.49 -3.67 2.23
CA SER A 45 -31.40 -3.56 1.08
C SER A 45 -31.15 -4.63 0.02
N GLU A 46 -29.96 -5.21 -0.02
CA GLU A 46 -29.57 -6.24 -0.99
C GLU A 46 -29.67 -7.66 -0.44
N ARG A 47 -30.18 -7.82 0.79
CA ARG A 47 -30.36 -9.12 1.45
C ARG A 47 -31.46 -9.95 0.81
N ASN A 48 -31.17 -11.23 0.56
CA ASN A 48 -32.17 -12.23 0.27
C ASN A 48 -32.64 -12.96 1.55
N PRO A 49 -33.82 -13.61 1.52
CA PRO A 49 -34.22 -14.48 2.63
C PRO A 49 -33.16 -15.55 2.93
N GLY A 50 -32.72 -15.61 4.19
CA GLY A 50 -31.68 -16.57 4.63
C GLY A 50 -30.26 -16.04 4.60
N ASP A 51 -30.01 -14.85 4.04
CA ASP A 51 -28.70 -14.21 4.10
C ASP A 51 -28.42 -13.66 5.53
N PRO A 52 -27.13 -13.56 5.92
CA PRO A 52 -26.74 -12.90 7.16
C PRO A 52 -27.13 -11.41 7.15
N PRO A 53 -27.11 -10.70 8.29
CA PRO A 53 -27.47 -9.28 8.37
C PRO A 53 -26.78 -8.37 7.35
N GLY A 54 -25.52 -8.62 7.04
CA GLY A 54 -24.73 -7.89 6.05
C GLY A 54 -24.80 -8.45 4.63
N GLY A 55 -25.71 -9.39 4.33
CA GLY A 55 -25.94 -9.89 2.97
C GLY A 55 -24.67 -10.37 2.28
N VAL A 56 -24.44 -9.85 1.06
CA VAL A 56 -23.27 -10.23 0.23
C VAL A 56 -21.96 -9.84 0.85
N TRP A 57 -21.90 -8.74 1.62
CA TRP A 57 -20.68 -8.32 2.29
C TRP A 57 -20.18 -9.40 3.27
N GLU A 58 -21.04 -9.92 4.16
CA GLU A 58 -20.64 -10.95 5.15
C GLU A 58 -20.41 -12.33 4.52
N THR A 59 -20.96 -12.61 3.35
CA THR A 59 -20.72 -13.86 2.62
C THR A 59 -19.45 -13.83 1.77
N GLY A 60 -18.86 -12.67 1.60
CA GLY A 60 -17.59 -12.49 0.88
C GLY A 60 -16.43 -13.28 1.51
N ALA A 61 -15.39 -13.54 0.74
CA ALA A 61 -14.24 -14.28 1.22
C ALA A 61 -13.44 -13.52 2.30
N GLN A 62 -13.40 -12.20 2.19
CA GLN A 62 -12.74 -11.29 3.12
C GLN A 62 -13.63 -10.07 3.39
N PRO A 63 -14.63 -10.16 4.28
CA PRO A 63 -15.41 -9.00 4.65
C PRO A 63 -14.50 -7.94 5.28
N ARG A 64 -14.52 -6.73 4.72
CA ARG A 64 -13.68 -5.60 5.19
C ARG A 64 -14.54 -4.38 5.48
N LEU A 65 -14.21 -3.68 6.56
CA LEU A 65 -14.63 -2.30 6.76
C LEU A 65 -13.56 -1.38 6.17
N MET A 66 -13.93 -0.58 5.19
CA MET A 66 -13.03 0.38 4.53
C MET A 66 -13.32 1.78 5.10
N LEU A 67 -12.80 2.07 6.30
CA LEU A 67 -13.13 3.28 7.06
C LEU A 67 -12.70 4.59 6.37
N HIS A 68 -11.81 4.52 5.39
CA HIS A 68 -11.29 5.66 4.64
C HIS A 68 -11.98 5.86 3.28
N HIS A 69 -13.04 5.07 2.99
CA HIS A 69 -13.80 5.17 1.75
C HIS A 69 -15.30 5.43 1.98
N PRO A 70 -15.95 6.24 1.13
CA PRO A 70 -17.40 6.31 1.08
C PRO A 70 -18.04 4.96 0.72
N PRO A 71 -19.24 4.65 1.20
CA PRO A 71 -20.03 5.49 2.09
C PRO A 71 -19.71 5.31 3.58
N LEU A 72 -18.79 4.40 3.96
CA LEU A 72 -18.56 4.05 5.37
C LEU A 72 -17.88 5.18 6.15
N VAL A 73 -16.99 5.94 5.52
CA VAL A 73 -16.33 7.10 6.12
C VAL A 73 -17.33 8.15 6.60
N ASP A 74 -18.42 8.35 5.87
CA ASP A 74 -19.49 9.30 6.21
C ASP A 74 -20.31 8.89 7.44
N LEU A 75 -20.18 7.62 7.85
CA LEU A 75 -20.87 7.07 9.01
C LEU A 75 -20.02 7.13 10.29
N ILE A 76 -18.80 7.63 10.24
CA ILE A 76 -17.99 7.89 11.42
C ILE A 76 -18.57 9.09 12.15
N ASP A 77 -18.83 8.94 13.45
CA ASP A 77 -19.34 9.98 14.33
C ASP A 77 -18.61 9.97 15.69
N LYS A 78 -19.08 10.76 16.64
CA LYS A 78 -18.47 10.85 17.99
C LYS A 78 -18.38 9.52 18.74
N ASP A 79 -19.29 8.57 18.47
CA ASP A 79 -19.35 7.28 19.15
C ASP A 79 -18.47 6.23 18.48
N THR A 80 -17.88 6.55 17.32
CA THR A 80 -17.01 5.69 16.52
C THR A 80 -15.70 6.37 16.13
N ALA A 81 -15.46 7.60 16.56
CA ALA A 81 -14.24 8.37 16.26
C ALA A 81 -12.97 7.64 16.67
N ASN A 82 -13.01 6.84 17.76
CA ASN A 82 -11.90 6.02 18.21
C ASN A 82 -11.41 5.01 17.16
N THR A 83 -12.26 4.59 16.22
CA THR A 83 -11.87 3.67 15.14
C THR A 83 -10.92 4.33 14.11
N ALA A 84 -10.96 5.64 14.00
CA ALA A 84 -10.01 6.42 13.20
C ALA A 84 -8.82 6.91 14.07
N GLU A 85 -9.08 7.31 15.32
CA GLU A 85 -8.04 7.85 16.20
C GLU A 85 -7.00 6.83 16.64
N ILE A 86 -7.32 5.54 16.65
CA ILE A 86 -6.34 4.48 16.93
C ILE A 86 -5.14 4.53 15.96
N TRP A 87 -5.35 5.03 14.74
CA TRP A 87 -4.29 5.19 13.75
C TRP A 87 -3.35 6.38 14.04
N LEU A 88 -3.74 7.28 14.95
CA LEU A 88 -2.95 8.43 15.37
C LEU A 88 -2.33 8.23 16.76
N HIS A 89 -2.59 7.08 17.39
CA HIS A 89 -2.06 6.75 18.70
C HIS A 89 -0.53 6.58 18.65
N GLU A 90 0.16 6.87 19.76
CA GLU A 90 1.63 6.74 19.86
C GLU A 90 2.14 5.31 19.60
N ASN A 91 1.31 4.30 19.91
CA ASN A 91 1.63 2.88 19.70
C ASN A 91 1.42 2.41 18.25
N THR A 92 0.82 3.21 17.41
CA THR A 92 0.63 2.93 15.97
C THR A 92 1.43 3.92 15.14
N GLN A 93 0.99 5.17 15.05
CA GLN A 93 1.67 6.23 14.31
C GLN A 93 3.07 6.52 14.87
N GLY A 94 3.21 6.63 16.19
CA GLY A 94 4.53 6.88 16.81
C GLY A 94 5.52 5.74 16.58
N VAL A 95 5.07 4.49 16.67
CA VAL A 95 5.88 3.31 16.33
C VAL A 95 6.26 3.32 14.86
N SER A 96 5.31 3.58 13.96
CA SER A 96 5.55 3.63 12.51
C SER A 96 6.58 4.72 12.15
N THR A 97 6.46 5.90 12.75
CA THR A 97 7.44 6.99 12.59
C THR A 97 8.86 6.56 12.97
N GLN A 98 9.01 5.86 14.11
CA GLN A 98 10.31 5.38 14.56
C GLN A 98 10.89 4.29 13.66
N LEU A 99 10.07 3.33 13.22
CA LEU A 99 10.52 2.21 12.38
C LEU A 99 10.88 2.67 10.97
N MET A 100 10.12 3.61 10.39
CA MET A 100 10.40 4.17 9.08
C MET A 100 11.58 5.14 9.11
N GLY A 101 11.85 5.77 10.26
CA GLY A 101 12.79 6.89 10.34
C GLY A 101 12.23 8.18 9.73
N GLU A 102 10.92 8.25 9.53
CA GLU A 102 10.23 9.43 8.98
C GLU A 102 9.63 10.27 10.11
N PRO A 103 9.79 11.60 10.09
CA PRO A 103 9.36 12.44 11.20
C PRO A 103 7.86 12.40 11.49
N ASP A 104 7.05 12.02 10.51
CA ASP A 104 5.60 12.09 10.62
C ASP A 104 4.94 11.10 9.63
N ALA A 105 5.06 9.79 9.93
CA ALA A 105 4.43 8.76 9.10
C ALA A 105 2.91 8.93 9.07
N GLY A 106 2.33 9.06 7.88
CA GLY A 106 0.90 9.26 7.66
C GLY A 106 0.17 7.96 7.36
N VAL A 107 -1.05 7.79 7.90
CA VAL A 107 -1.88 6.63 7.60
C VAL A 107 -2.39 6.68 6.16
N THR A 108 -2.29 5.58 5.44
CA THR A 108 -2.78 5.46 4.05
C THR A 108 -4.11 4.74 3.96
N GLU A 109 -4.28 3.73 4.80
CA GLU A 109 -5.43 2.86 4.80
C GLU A 109 -5.91 2.64 6.23
N MET A 110 -7.21 2.76 6.42
CA MET A 110 -7.88 2.47 7.69
C MET A 110 -8.98 1.45 7.41
N MET A 111 -8.69 0.18 7.68
CA MET A 111 -9.68 -0.87 7.50
C MET A 111 -9.70 -1.84 8.68
N MET A 112 -10.73 -2.67 8.73
CA MET A 112 -10.77 -3.83 9.62
C MET A 112 -11.17 -5.06 8.82
N MET A 113 -10.42 -6.13 8.99
CA MET A 113 -10.77 -7.45 8.48
C MET A 113 -11.72 -8.15 9.44
N CYS A 114 -12.81 -8.67 8.90
CA CYS A 114 -13.79 -9.45 9.64
C CYS A 114 -13.76 -10.92 9.24
N SER A 115 -14.14 -11.82 10.14
CA SER A 115 -14.36 -13.22 9.78
C SER A 115 -15.54 -13.34 8.83
N PRO A 116 -15.43 -14.14 7.75
CA PRO A 116 -16.57 -14.48 6.91
C PRO A 116 -17.53 -15.40 7.68
N VAL A 117 -18.79 -15.44 7.24
CA VAL A 117 -19.80 -16.37 7.83
C VAL A 117 -19.58 -17.82 7.42
N ARG A 118 -18.73 -18.06 6.43
CA ARG A 118 -18.35 -19.41 5.95
C ARG A 118 -16.84 -19.50 5.84
N ASP A 119 -16.29 -20.64 6.22
CA ASP A 119 -14.86 -20.88 6.04
C ASP A 119 -14.48 -20.81 4.55
N ARG A 120 -13.47 -20.04 4.27
CA ARG A 120 -12.90 -19.88 2.92
C ARG A 120 -11.49 -20.47 2.80
N GLY A 121 -11.00 -21.03 3.92
CA GLY A 121 -9.67 -21.59 3.98
C GLY A 121 -8.55 -20.54 3.96
N PRO A 122 -7.31 -20.99 3.77
CA PRO A 122 -6.15 -20.11 3.67
C PRO A 122 -6.22 -19.25 2.39
N ALA A 123 -5.76 -18.02 2.50
CA ALA A 123 -5.45 -17.18 1.35
C ALA A 123 -4.23 -17.76 0.60
N VAL A 124 -3.82 -17.18 -0.49
CA VAL A 124 -2.54 -17.50 -1.12
C VAL A 124 -1.42 -16.68 -0.48
N TRP A 125 -0.21 -17.24 -0.39
CA TRP A 125 0.97 -16.47 -0.06
C TRP A 125 1.21 -15.39 -1.09
N HIS A 126 1.52 -14.18 -0.62
CA HIS A 126 1.73 -13.04 -1.50
C HIS A 126 2.63 -11.97 -0.89
N ARG A 127 3.07 -11.08 -1.75
CA ARG A 127 3.69 -9.80 -1.42
C ARG A 127 2.71 -8.70 -1.83
N ASP A 128 2.46 -7.73 -0.96
CA ASP A 128 1.58 -6.59 -1.24
C ASP A 128 2.32 -5.53 -2.09
N ILE A 129 2.85 -5.98 -3.21
CA ILE A 129 3.38 -5.14 -4.27
C ILE A 129 2.55 -5.41 -5.51
N HIS A 130 2.10 -4.35 -6.15
CA HIS A 130 1.35 -4.43 -7.40
C HIS A 130 2.31 -4.25 -8.58
N PRO A 131 2.72 -5.35 -9.22
CA PRO A 131 3.73 -5.30 -10.25
C PRO A 131 3.37 -4.42 -11.45
N VAL A 132 2.08 -4.26 -11.74
CA VAL A 132 1.59 -3.56 -12.93
C VAL A 132 1.73 -2.04 -12.81
N ASP A 133 1.45 -1.52 -11.61
CA ASP A 133 1.35 -0.08 -11.32
C ASP A 133 2.41 0.45 -10.34
N THR A 134 3.37 -0.39 -9.97
CA THR A 134 4.44 -0.01 -9.05
C THR A 134 5.83 -0.19 -9.66
N ALA A 135 6.64 -1.10 -9.16
CA ALA A 135 8.03 -1.26 -9.58
C ALA A 135 8.48 -2.72 -9.43
N PRO A 136 9.59 -3.11 -10.06
CA PRO A 136 10.23 -4.39 -9.82
C PRO A 136 10.50 -4.62 -8.33
N LEU A 137 10.34 -5.86 -7.85
CA LEU A 137 10.63 -6.23 -6.47
C LEU A 137 12.04 -5.81 -6.06
N GLN A 138 13.03 -5.98 -6.96
CA GLN A 138 14.41 -5.61 -6.68
C GLN A 138 14.56 -4.11 -6.40
N ALA A 139 13.79 -3.24 -7.06
CA ALA A 139 13.84 -1.79 -6.79
C ALA A 139 13.38 -1.45 -5.36
N TYR A 140 12.35 -2.13 -4.86
CA TYR A 140 11.93 -2.00 -3.45
C TYR A 140 12.98 -2.54 -2.50
N ILE A 141 13.57 -3.70 -2.80
CA ILE A 141 14.63 -4.31 -1.99
C ILE A 141 15.82 -3.35 -1.87
N ASP A 142 16.30 -2.83 -2.99
CA ASP A 142 17.44 -1.93 -3.04
C ASP A 142 17.17 -0.65 -2.24
N ASP A 143 15.98 -0.06 -2.37
CA ASP A 143 15.60 1.13 -1.61
C ASP A 143 15.46 0.85 -0.11
N ILE A 144 14.85 -0.29 0.27
CA ILE A 144 14.71 -0.67 1.69
C ILE A 144 16.08 -0.87 2.33
N ILE A 145 17.02 -1.52 1.65
CA ILE A 145 18.38 -1.74 2.16
C ILE A 145 19.12 -0.42 2.32
N GLU A 146 19.00 0.49 1.35
CA GLU A 146 19.71 1.79 1.38
C GLU A 146 19.07 2.78 2.36
N ASN A 147 17.73 2.86 2.39
CA ASN A 147 17.02 4.00 2.98
C ASN A 147 15.99 3.60 4.06
N GLY A 148 15.72 2.31 4.22
CA GLY A 148 14.60 1.83 5.04
C GLY A 148 13.25 1.82 4.31
N PRO A 149 12.20 1.31 4.95
CA PRO A 149 10.90 1.10 4.31
C PRO A 149 10.20 2.42 3.99
N ARG A 150 9.44 2.44 2.88
CA ARG A 150 8.52 3.54 2.53
C ARG A 150 7.12 3.34 3.05
N TYR A 151 6.76 2.09 3.34
CA TYR A 151 5.43 1.70 3.78
C TYR A 151 5.53 0.60 4.82
N LEU A 152 4.74 0.74 5.87
CA LEU A 152 4.57 -0.27 6.92
C LEU A 152 3.12 -0.68 6.98
N GLN A 153 2.88 -1.97 7.15
CA GLN A 153 1.55 -2.54 7.28
C GLN A 153 1.33 -3.10 8.68
N TRP A 154 0.11 -2.98 9.18
CA TRP A 154 -0.29 -3.41 10.51
C TRP A 154 -1.41 -4.43 10.46
N ASN A 155 -1.34 -5.40 11.39
CA ASN A 155 -2.47 -6.19 11.85
C ASN A 155 -2.58 -6.07 13.36
N ILE A 156 -3.68 -5.50 13.85
CA ILE A 156 -3.94 -5.30 15.28
C ILE A 156 -5.29 -5.96 15.59
N PRO A 157 -5.30 -7.21 16.09
CA PRO A 157 -6.55 -7.91 16.37
C PRO A 157 -7.22 -7.38 17.64
N LEU A 158 -8.54 -7.24 17.58
CA LEU A 158 -9.36 -6.91 18.75
C LEU A 158 -9.68 -8.13 19.62
N TYR A 159 -9.53 -9.33 19.06
CA TYR A 159 -9.68 -10.63 19.72
C TYR A 159 -8.50 -11.51 19.35
N ASP A 160 -8.22 -12.58 20.13
CA ASP A 160 -7.07 -13.45 19.86
C ASP A 160 -7.04 -13.95 18.41
N ASP A 161 -5.94 -13.71 17.74
CA ASP A 161 -5.74 -14.00 16.31
C ASP A 161 -4.39 -14.68 16.08
N SER A 162 -4.38 -15.69 15.23
CA SER A 162 -3.15 -16.39 14.82
C SER A 162 -3.16 -16.75 13.33
N VAL A 163 -3.85 -15.95 12.51
CA VAL A 163 -4.05 -16.26 11.09
C VAL A 163 -2.95 -15.72 10.18
N LEU A 164 -2.18 -14.72 10.64
CA LEU A 164 -1.10 -14.17 9.84
C LEU A 164 0.17 -15.03 9.97
N TRP A 165 0.74 -15.35 8.82
CA TRP A 165 2.06 -15.95 8.71
C TRP A 165 2.96 -15.02 7.89
N VAL A 166 4.25 -15.02 8.20
CA VAL A 166 5.26 -14.25 7.48
C VAL A 166 6.48 -15.13 7.21
N VAL A 167 7.24 -14.84 6.17
CA VAL A 167 8.57 -15.42 5.96
C VAL A 167 9.61 -14.37 6.37
N PRO A 168 10.25 -14.49 7.54
CA PRO A 168 11.25 -13.54 8.00
C PRO A 168 12.36 -13.30 6.99
N GLY A 169 12.79 -12.05 6.82
CA GLY A 169 13.86 -11.67 5.89
C GLY A 169 13.47 -11.67 4.41
N SER A 170 12.24 -12.10 4.05
CA SER A 170 11.84 -12.15 2.64
C SER A 170 11.59 -10.77 2.02
N HIS A 171 11.49 -9.71 2.81
CA HIS A 171 11.27 -8.33 2.36
C HIS A 171 12.51 -7.71 1.68
N ILE A 172 13.70 -8.24 1.93
CA ILE A 172 14.99 -7.76 1.37
C ILE A 172 15.62 -8.76 0.40
N ARG A 173 14.86 -9.68 -0.13
CA ARG A 173 15.30 -10.65 -1.13
C ARG A 173 14.16 -11.09 -2.04
N ILE A 174 14.50 -11.57 -3.21
CA ILE A 174 13.57 -12.30 -4.08
C ILE A 174 13.21 -13.66 -3.46
N ASN A 175 12.23 -14.36 -4.04
CA ASN A 175 11.89 -15.72 -3.60
C ASN A 175 13.07 -16.65 -3.80
N THR A 176 13.23 -17.61 -2.90
CA THR A 176 14.14 -18.75 -3.13
C THR A 176 13.54 -19.73 -4.14
N GLU A 177 14.37 -20.61 -4.70
CA GLU A 177 13.91 -21.66 -5.61
C GLU A 177 12.91 -22.61 -4.93
N GLU A 178 13.13 -22.92 -3.64
CA GLU A 178 12.24 -23.75 -2.84
C GLU A 178 10.88 -23.07 -2.62
N GLU A 179 10.87 -21.77 -2.28
CA GLU A 179 9.65 -20.97 -2.18
C GLU A 179 8.88 -20.94 -3.50
N ASN A 180 9.56 -20.69 -4.63
CA ASN A 180 8.92 -20.68 -5.94
C ASN A 180 8.32 -22.04 -6.28
N THR A 181 9.05 -23.12 -6.01
CA THR A 181 8.57 -24.49 -6.23
C THR A 181 7.29 -24.76 -5.44
N GLN A 182 7.27 -24.38 -4.16
CA GLN A 182 6.11 -24.57 -3.30
C GLN A 182 4.92 -23.68 -3.72
N LEU A 183 5.17 -22.42 -4.04
CA LEU A 183 4.13 -21.47 -4.48
C LEU A 183 3.46 -21.90 -5.79
N LEU A 184 4.23 -22.50 -6.70
CA LEU A 184 3.71 -23.05 -7.96
C LEU A 184 2.91 -24.35 -7.74
N ALA A 185 3.34 -25.19 -6.79
CA ALA A 185 2.67 -26.45 -6.49
C ALA A 185 1.36 -26.23 -5.71
N ASP A 186 1.41 -25.48 -4.62
CA ASP A 186 0.26 -25.08 -3.81
C ASP A 186 0.58 -23.80 -3.00
N PRO A 187 0.03 -22.64 -3.37
CA PRO A 187 0.29 -21.40 -2.66
C PRO A 187 -0.49 -21.24 -1.34
N ARG A 188 -1.21 -22.28 -0.89
CA ARG A 188 -2.06 -22.26 0.30
C ARG A 188 -1.57 -23.16 1.44
N VAL A 189 -0.33 -23.60 1.39
CA VAL A 189 0.32 -24.36 2.46
C VAL A 189 1.46 -23.54 3.06
N PRO A 190 1.88 -23.80 4.31
CA PRO A 190 3.01 -23.11 4.92
C PRO A 190 4.27 -23.18 4.05
N LEU A 191 4.91 -22.05 3.82
CA LEU A 191 6.21 -21.99 3.14
C LEU A 191 7.34 -22.41 4.07
N PRO A 192 8.46 -22.92 3.52
CA PRO A 192 9.68 -23.14 4.28
C PRO A 192 10.13 -21.87 5.01
N GLY A 193 10.43 -21.96 6.29
CA GLY A 193 10.77 -20.80 7.12
C GLY A 193 9.60 -19.87 7.48
N GLY A 194 8.37 -20.19 7.06
CA GLY A 194 7.18 -19.42 7.44
C GLY A 194 6.90 -19.50 8.94
N VAL A 195 6.64 -18.35 9.57
CA VAL A 195 6.37 -18.20 11.00
C VAL A 195 4.94 -17.72 11.20
N GLN A 196 4.18 -18.45 12.01
CA GLN A 196 2.85 -18.04 12.42
C GLN A 196 2.92 -17.00 13.55
N THR A 197 2.19 -15.89 13.40
CA THR A 197 2.05 -14.93 14.49
C THR A 197 0.96 -15.37 15.45
N HIS A 198 1.20 -15.18 16.77
CA HIS A 198 0.23 -15.43 17.83
C HIS A 198 0.01 -14.15 18.62
N LEU A 199 -1.17 -13.57 18.46
CA LEU A 199 -1.56 -12.28 19.00
C LEU A 199 -2.73 -12.43 19.94
N ASN A 200 -2.64 -11.84 21.13
CA ASN A 200 -3.80 -11.63 21.98
C ASN A 200 -4.57 -10.39 21.49
N GLY A 201 -5.83 -10.25 21.91
CA GLY A 201 -6.57 -9.01 21.60
C GLY A 201 -5.83 -7.78 22.13
N GLY A 202 -5.60 -6.80 21.26
CA GLY A 202 -4.83 -5.59 21.56
C GLY A 202 -3.33 -5.65 21.25
N ASP A 203 -2.76 -6.83 21.00
CA ASP A 203 -1.41 -6.93 20.43
C ASP A 203 -1.39 -6.43 18.99
N GLY A 204 -0.21 -6.30 18.39
CA GLY A 204 -0.08 -5.95 16.99
C GLY A 204 1.12 -6.59 16.34
N VAL A 205 1.04 -6.77 15.04
CA VAL A 205 2.20 -7.05 14.20
C VAL A 205 2.34 -5.95 13.15
N VAL A 206 3.53 -5.39 13.05
CA VAL A 206 3.91 -4.41 12.02
C VAL A 206 4.95 -5.05 11.12
N TYR A 207 4.82 -4.86 9.81
CA TYR A 207 5.71 -5.47 8.84
C TYR A 207 5.93 -4.61 7.59
N ILE A 208 7.03 -4.89 6.90
CA ILE A 208 7.44 -4.22 5.67
C ILE A 208 6.78 -4.92 4.49
N THR A 209 6.07 -4.18 3.63
CA THR A 209 5.22 -4.74 2.59
C THR A 209 5.82 -5.72 1.59
N PRO A 210 7.07 -5.69 1.15
CA PRO A 210 7.57 -6.76 0.32
C PRO A 210 7.70 -8.13 1.00
N ILE A 211 7.47 -8.24 2.31
CA ILE A 211 7.53 -9.53 3.00
C ILE A 211 6.53 -10.53 2.41
N LEU A 212 6.96 -11.76 2.18
CA LEU A 212 6.03 -12.86 1.90
C LEU A 212 5.17 -13.11 3.13
N HIS A 213 3.86 -13.00 2.95
CA HIS A 213 2.91 -13.24 4.02
C HIS A 213 1.64 -13.89 3.52
N TRP A 214 0.89 -14.38 4.48
CA TRP A 214 -0.36 -15.08 4.23
C TRP A 214 -1.29 -14.93 5.44
N GLY A 215 -2.59 -14.82 5.17
CA GLY A 215 -3.64 -14.89 6.15
C GLY A 215 -4.62 -16.03 5.88
N SER A 216 -5.70 -16.08 6.65
CA SER A 216 -6.74 -17.08 6.51
C SER A 216 -8.11 -16.48 6.75
N ASN A 217 -9.12 -17.04 6.09
CA ASN A 217 -10.48 -16.56 6.13
C ASN A 217 -11.40 -17.59 6.78
N TYR A 218 -11.04 -18.00 8.01
CA TYR A 218 -11.80 -18.94 8.82
C TYR A 218 -12.95 -18.27 9.56
N SER A 219 -14.09 -18.96 9.67
CA SER A 219 -15.24 -18.55 10.46
C SER A 219 -15.27 -19.16 11.86
N ALA A 220 -14.34 -20.06 12.19
CA ALA A 220 -14.30 -20.80 13.45
C ALA A 220 -14.10 -19.93 14.69
N LYS A 221 -13.56 -18.73 14.53
CA LYS A 221 -13.38 -17.73 15.59
C LYS A 221 -13.84 -16.36 15.12
N LEU A 222 -14.34 -15.55 16.04
CA LEU A 222 -14.62 -14.15 15.76
C LEU A 222 -13.29 -13.43 15.43
N ARG A 223 -13.19 -12.91 14.22
CA ARG A 223 -12.05 -12.10 13.77
C ARG A 223 -12.48 -10.67 13.54
N ARG A 224 -11.78 -9.77 14.20
CA ARG A 224 -11.84 -8.32 14.03
C ARG A 224 -10.40 -7.84 14.10
N THR A 225 -9.77 -7.65 12.95
CA THR A 225 -8.35 -7.27 12.88
C THR A 225 -8.25 -5.93 12.17
N ILE A 226 -7.88 -4.89 12.93
CA ILE A 226 -7.56 -3.57 12.38
C ILE A 226 -6.38 -3.77 11.44
N HIS A 227 -6.52 -3.31 10.20
CA HIS A 227 -5.54 -3.50 9.15
C HIS A 227 -5.38 -2.23 8.33
N GLY A 228 -4.16 -1.92 7.97
CA GLY A 228 -3.84 -0.74 7.19
C GLY A 228 -2.37 -0.41 7.28
N GLY A 229 -1.98 0.77 6.90
CA GLY A 229 -0.58 1.08 6.83
C GLY A 229 -0.23 2.55 6.92
N PHE A 230 1.06 2.79 7.07
CA PHE A 230 1.67 4.11 7.14
C PHE A 230 2.71 4.27 6.04
N CYS A 231 2.73 5.45 5.45
CA CYS A 231 3.81 5.85 4.54
C CYS A 231 4.28 7.29 4.86
N ASN A 232 5.26 7.75 4.10
CA ASN A 232 5.77 9.11 4.25
C ASN A 232 4.81 10.18 3.72
N PHE A 233 3.75 9.80 3.00
CA PHE A 233 2.67 10.70 2.60
C PHE A 233 1.39 9.91 2.34
N THR A 234 0.26 10.63 2.25
CA THR A 234 -1.05 10.05 1.95
C THR A 234 -1.97 11.12 1.35
N LYS A 235 -2.92 10.71 0.51
CA LYS A 235 -3.98 11.58 0.02
C LYS A 235 -5.31 11.02 0.51
N TYR A 236 -6.08 11.86 1.20
CA TYR A 236 -7.42 11.50 1.66
C TYR A 236 -8.46 11.91 0.61
N GLN A 237 -9.41 11.01 0.36
CA GLN A 237 -10.52 11.30 -0.56
C GLN A 237 -11.58 12.19 0.10
N ASP A 238 -11.80 11.99 1.40
CA ASP A 238 -12.75 12.74 2.19
C ASP A 238 -12.24 12.92 3.62
N LEU A 239 -12.35 14.14 4.13
CA LEU A 239 -12.00 14.53 5.49
C LEU A 239 -13.23 14.97 6.31
N SER A 240 -14.45 14.75 5.82
CA SER A 240 -15.68 15.19 6.48
C SER A 240 -15.86 14.61 7.88
N TYR A 241 -15.38 13.38 8.10
CA TYR A 241 -15.44 12.69 9.39
C TYR A 241 -14.53 13.33 10.47
N THR A 242 -13.54 14.10 10.08
CA THR A 242 -12.54 14.66 11.02
C THR A 242 -13.17 15.57 12.06
N LYS A 243 -14.33 16.19 11.75
CA LYS A 243 -15.08 17.01 12.70
C LYS A 243 -15.50 16.28 13.99
N HIS A 244 -15.47 14.95 13.99
CA HIS A 244 -15.81 14.10 15.13
C HIS A 244 -14.59 13.66 15.94
N LEU A 245 -13.39 13.91 15.43
CA LEU A 245 -12.13 13.55 16.05
C LEU A 245 -11.66 14.62 17.03
N SER A 246 -10.68 14.29 17.87
CA SER A 246 -9.99 15.26 18.73
C SER A 246 -9.32 16.38 17.91
N VAL A 247 -9.05 17.50 18.56
CA VAL A 247 -8.39 18.66 17.92
C VAL A 247 -7.00 18.28 17.40
N GLU A 248 -6.28 17.46 18.16
CA GLU A 248 -4.96 16.94 17.82
C GLU A 248 -5.02 16.03 16.59
N ALA A 249 -6.01 15.15 16.51
CA ALA A 249 -6.24 14.28 15.37
C ALA A 249 -6.56 15.07 14.11
N GLN A 250 -7.46 16.05 14.22
CA GLN A 250 -7.80 16.96 13.11
C GLN A 250 -6.56 17.69 12.58
N ALA A 251 -5.74 18.25 13.47
CA ALA A 251 -4.52 18.96 13.11
C ALA A 251 -3.52 18.03 12.41
N THR A 252 -3.40 16.78 12.87
CA THR A 252 -2.50 15.78 12.27
C THR A 252 -2.95 15.39 10.87
N LEU A 253 -4.22 15.06 10.68
CA LEU A 253 -4.76 14.69 9.37
C LEU A 253 -4.66 15.85 8.36
N LYS A 254 -4.94 17.08 8.81
CA LYS A 254 -4.74 18.28 7.98
C LYS A 254 -3.28 18.46 7.55
N ARG A 255 -2.33 18.28 8.48
CA ARG A 255 -0.89 18.37 8.18
C ARG A 255 -0.47 17.31 7.15
N TRP A 256 -0.99 16.09 7.26
CA TRP A 256 -0.72 15.03 6.28
C TRP A 256 -1.31 15.34 4.90
N ASP A 257 -2.52 15.88 4.85
CA ASP A 257 -3.15 16.27 3.59
C ASP A 257 -2.36 17.41 2.90
N GLU A 258 -1.96 18.43 3.65
CA GLU A 258 -1.10 19.52 3.15
C GLU A 258 0.25 18.99 2.63
N ARG A 259 0.86 18.01 3.31
CA ARG A 259 2.09 17.36 2.85
C ARG A 259 1.86 16.61 1.54
N SER A 260 0.76 15.90 1.41
CA SER A 260 0.41 15.20 0.17
C SER A 260 0.20 16.18 -0.99
N GLY A 261 -0.39 17.35 -0.73
CA GLY A 261 -0.50 18.42 -1.72
C GLY A 261 0.87 18.92 -2.20
N ARG A 262 1.84 19.09 -1.28
CA ARG A 262 3.22 19.45 -1.67
C ARG A 262 3.87 18.36 -2.50
N MET A 263 3.74 17.10 -2.11
CA MET A 263 4.29 15.99 -2.88
C MET A 263 3.69 15.88 -4.27
N GLN A 264 2.37 16.13 -4.41
CA GLN A 264 1.74 16.21 -5.72
C GLN A 264 2.35 17.33 -6.59
N ALA A 265 2.63 18.49 -6.00
CA ALA A 265 3.28 19.60 -6.70
C ALA A 265 4.73 19.25 -7.12
N HIS A 266 5.49 18.58 -6.26
CA HIS A 266 6.84 18.12 -6.61
C HIS A 266 6.82 17.01 -7.67
N THR A 267 5.81 16.13 -7.65
CA THR A 267 5.58 15.16 -8.74
C THR A 267 5.35 15.88 -10.07
N GLU A 268 4.50 16.92 -10.08
CA GLU A 268 4.28 17.73 -11.28
C GLU A 268 5.58 18.41 -11.73
N SER A 269 6.35 18.99 -10.81
CA SER A 269 7.64 19.60 -11.13
C SER A 269 8.62 18.62 -11.76
N ALA A 270 8.72 17.40 -11.26
CA ALA A 270 9.55 16.34 -11.84
C ALA A 270 9.12 16.01 -13.29
N LEU A 271 7.82 15.82 -13.51
CA LEU A 271 7.29 15.53 -14.85
C LEU A 271 7.51 16.68 -15.83
N ARG A 272 7.33 17.94 -15.39
CA ARG A 272 7.62 19.12 -16.23
C ARG A 272 9.11 19.25 -16.55
N ALA A 273 10.00 18.97 -15.59
CA ALA A 273 11.44 18.94 -15.84
C ALA A 273 11.82 17.94 -16.94
N VAL A 274 11.13 16.77 -16.97
CA VAL A 274 11.29 15.82 -18.09
C VAL A 274 10.82 16.44 -19.40
N ILE A 275 9.65 17.12 -19.45
CA ILE A 275 9.16 17.79 -20.66
C ILE A 275 10.11 18.90 -21.14
N GLU A 276 10.76 19.61 -20.24
CA GLU A 276 11.66 20.73 -20.53
C GLU A 276 13.11 20.32 -20.77
N LYS A 277 13.44 19.04 -20.52
CA LYS A 277 14.82 18.49 -20.54
C LYS A 277 15.73 19.18 -19.51
N ASP A 278 15.18 19.56 -18.36
CA ASP A 278 15.94 20.16 -17.26
C ASP A 278 16.35 19.11 -16.23
N GLY A 279 17.53 18.53 -16.40
CA GLY A 279 18.06 17.52 -15.49
C GLY A 279 18.29 18.06 -14.07
N SER A 280 18.66 19.33 -13.94
CA SER A 280 18.86 19.94 -12.60
C SER A 280 17.53 20.10 -11.85
N ALA A 281 16.48 20.56 -12.54
CA ALA A 281 15.14 20.65 -11.96
C ALA A 281 14.57 19.28 -11.62
N TYR A 282 14.88 18.26 -12.44
CA TYR A 282 14.47 16.87 -12.17
C TYR A 282 15.10 16.34 -10.88
N HIS A 283 16.42 16.48 -10.70
CA HIS A 283 17.10 16.09 -9.47
C HIS A 283 16.54 16.80 -8.25
N ALA A 284 16.34 18.11 -8.33
CA ALA A 284 15.76 18.88 -7.25
C ALA A 284 14.35 18.37 -6.88
N ALA A 285 13.53 18.05 -7.88
CA ALA A 285 12.19 17.50 -7.63
C ALA A 285 12.24 16.11 -6.99
N LEU A 286 13.17 15.22 -7.39
CA LEU A 286 13.36 13.92 -6.74
C LEU A 286 13.71 14.05 -5.26
N ASP A 287 14.58 15.00 -4.92
CA ASP A 287 14.98 15.28 -3.53
C ASP A 287 13.81 15.82 -2.68
N GLU A 288 12.86 16.52 -3.28
CA GLU A 288 11.67 17.03 -2.60
C GLU A 288 10.53 16.01 -2.51
N ILE A 289 10.40 15.10 -3.49
CA ILE A 289 9.39 14.03 -3.45
C ILE A 289 9.69 13.07 -2.29
N HIS A 290 10.93 12.65 -2.15
CA HIS A 290 11.38 11.73 -1.10
C HIS A 290 12.70 12.21 -0.47
N PRO A 291 12.64 13.20 0.42
CA PRO A 291 13.83 13.79 1.02
C PRO A 291 14.74 12.76 1.71
N GLY A 292 16.03 12.91 1.51
CA GLY A 292 17.05 12.10 2.18
C GLY A 292 17.25 10.69 1.62
N ARG A 293 16.59 10.32 0.53
CA ARG A 293 16.81 9.03 -0.15
C ARG A 293 18.01 9.08 -1.07
N GLY A 294 18.83 8.01 -1.04
CA GLY A 294 19.99 7.83 -1.89
C GLY A 294 19.64 7.41 -3.33
N GLU A 295 20.64 6.96 -4.08
CA GLU A 295 20.51 6.64 -5.51
C GLU A 295 19.47 5.55 -5.81
N LYS A 296 19.38 4.52 -4.96
CA LYS A 296 18.36 3.46 -5.11
C LYS A 296 16.96 3.99 -4.88
N GLY A 297 16.80 4.86 -3.89
CA GLY A 297 15.54 5.53 -3.62
C GLY A 297 15.11 6.47 -4.74
N LYS A 298 16.03 7.24 -5.33
CA LYS A 298 15.78 8.11 -6.50
C LYS A 298 15.39 7.30 -7.73
N MET A 299 16.06 6.15 -7.95
CA MET A 299 15.72 5.26 -9.05
C MET A 299 14.32 4.67 -8.89
N LEU A 300 13.94 4.20 -7.69
CA LEU A 300 12.58 3.73 -7.43
C LEU A 300 11.54 4.85 -7.68
N THR A 301 11.83 6.08 -7.24
CA THR A 301 10.96 7.24 -7.50
C THR A 301 10.84 7.51 -9.00
N THR A 302 11.94 7.41 -9.75
CA THR A 302 11.94 7.55 -11.22
C THR A 302 11.08 6.47 -11.89
N ILE A 303 11.08 5.24 -11.39
CA ILE A 303 10.20 4.16 -11.87
C ILE A 303 8.73 4.50 -11.59
N PHE A 304 8.41 5.04 -10.41
CA PHE A 304 7.05 5.52 -10.12
C PHE A 304 6.63 6.65 -11.06
N LEU A 305 7.52 7.61 -11.32
CA LEU A 305 7.28 8.70 -12.28
C LEU A 305 7.07 8.17 -13.70
N CYS A 306 7.76 7.11 -14.10
CA CYS A 306 7.52 6.44 -15.37
C CYS A 306 6.08 5.92 -15.47
N LYS A 307 5.57 5.28 -14.42
CA LYS A 307 4.17 4.82 -14.38
C LYS A 307 3.19 6.00 -14.34
N ALA A 308 3.49 7.04 -13.57
CA ALA A 308 2.68 8.26 -13.54
C ALA A 308 2.61 8.92 -14.93
N ALA A 309 3.73 8.99 -15.66
CA ALA A 309 3.77 9.50 -17.02
C ALA A 309 2.92 8.67 -17.99
N PHE A 310 2.96 7.34 -17.87
CA PHE A 310 2.07 6.45 -18.62
C PHE A 310 0.60 6.77 -18.35
N PHE A 311 0.19 6.93 -17.09
CA PHE A 311 -1.19 7.23 -16.73
C PHE A 311 -1.63 8.64 -17.17
N VAL A 312 -0.74 9.62 -17.12
CA VAL A 312 -0.99 10.97 -17.67
C VAL A 312 -1.27 10.87 -19.17
N ASN A 313 -0.48 10.11 -19.91
CA ASN A 313 -0.69 9.92 -21.34
C ASN A 313 -1.96 9.11 -21.66
N LEU A 314 -2.24 8.05 -20.89
CA LEU A 314 -3.45 7.25 -21.04
C LEU A 314 -4.72 8.07 -20.80
N ASN A 315 -4.71 8.99 -19.83
CA ASN A 315 -5.84 9.88 -19.55
C ASN A 315 -6.13 10.84 -20.74
N SER A 316 -5.07 11.32 -21.41
CA SER A 316 -5.17 12.17 -22.60
C SER A 316 -5.49 11.39 -23.87
N ASN A 317 -5.11 10.12 -23.92
CA ASN A 317 -5.24 9.22 -25.07
C ASN A 317 -5.86 7.88 -24.62
N PRO A 318 -7.19 7.83 -24.39
CA PRO A 318 -7.85 6.61 -23.86
C PRO A 318 -7.72 5.38 -24.78
N ASP A 319 -7.49 5.61 -26.07
CA ASP A 319 -7.31 4.57 -27.08
C ASP A 319 -5.84 4.13 -27.23
N LEU A 320 -4.97 4.54 -26.28
CA LEU A 320 -3.56 4.16 -26.29
C LEU A 320 -3.42 2.64 -26.22
N GLU A 321 -2.75 2.06 -27.23
CA GLU A 321 -2.46 0.63 -27.28
C GLU A 321 -1.12 0.26 -26.62
N ASP A 322 -0.31 1.24 -26.27
CA ASP A 322 0.95 1.04 -25.56
C ASP A 322 0.71 0.46 -24.15
N GLY A 323 1.63 -0.39 -23.71
CA GLY A 323 1.61 -1.01 -22.40
C GLY A 323 0.63 -2.17 -22.25
N PRO A 324 0.76 -2.96 -21.17
CA PRO A 324 -0.13 -4.07 -20.88
C PRO A 324 -1.58 -3.64 -20.65
N GLU A 325 -2.52 -4.47 -21.05
CA GLU A 325 -3.95 -4.23 -20.85
C GLU A 325 -4.32 -4.01 -19.38
N ASP A 326 -3.66 -4.74 -18.47
CA ASP A 326 -3.88 -4.58 -17.03
C ASP A 326 -3.49 -3.20 -16.53
N LEU A 327 -2.37 -2.65 -17.03
CA LEU A 327 -1.92 -1.32 -16.70
C LEU A 327 -2.91 -0.27 -17.21
N ARG A 328 -3.40 -0.43 -18.45
CA ARG A 328 -4.41 0.46 -19.03
C ARG A 328 -5.71 0.46 -18.23
N ARG A 329 -6.19 -0.70 -17.79
CA ARG A 329 -7.40 -0.82 -16.96
C ARG A 329 -7.27 -0.13 -15.60
N ARG A 330 -6.07 -0.06 -15.01
CA ARG A 330 -5.83 0.57 -13.71
C ARG A 330 -5.53 2.06 -13.78
N GLY A 331 -5.23 2.59 -14.94
CA GLY A 331 -4.73 3.96 -15.12
C GLY A 331 -5.66 5.08 -14.70
N THR A 332 -6.96 4.80 -14.54
CA THR A 332 -7.94 5.79 -14.09
C THR A 332 -8.06 5.92 -12.58
N SER A 333 -7.42 5.05 -11.80
CA SER A 333 -7.48 5.06 -10.33
C SER A 333 -6.28 5.79 -9.75
N ALA A 334 -6.53 6.71 -8.81
CA ALA A 334 -5.45 7.35 -8.08
C ALA A 334 -4.76 6.35 -7.14
N HIS A 335 -3.43 6.33 -7.18
CA HIS A 335 -2.59 5.53 -6.30
C HIS A 335 -1.39 6.36 -5.81
N PRO A 336 -1.60 7.31 -4.88
CA PRO A 336 -0.60 8.31 -4.49
C PRO A 336 0.72 7.74 -3.97
N THR A 337 0.70 6.56 -3.36
CA THR A 337 1.91 5.88 -2.88
C THR A 337 2.90 5.54 -4.01
N THR A 338 2.42 5.50 -5.25
CA THR A 338 3.22 5.29 -6.45
C THR A 338 3.21 6.51 -7.37
N LEU A 339 2.92 7.69 -6.82
CA LEU A 339 2.87 8.98 -7.52
C LEU A 339 1.82 9.05 -8.63
N ASN A 340 0.90 8.12 -8.70
CA ASN A 340 -0.28 8.23 -9.56
C ASN A 340 -1.38 9.01 -8.82
N TRP A 341 -1.57 10.26 -9.19
CA TRP A 341 -2.53 11.18 -8.55
C TRP A 341 -3.92 11.19 -9.18
N GLY A 342 -4.12 10.37 -10.21
CA GLY A 342 -5.41 10.21 -10.88
C GLY A 342 -5.73 11.25 -11.95
N PRO A 343 -6.96 11.21 -12.50
CA PRO A 343 -7.35 12.00 -13.67
C PRO A 343 -7.21 13.51 -13.49
N GLU A 344 -7.65 14.07 -12.37
CA GLU A 344 -7.53 15.51 -12.10
C GLU A 344 -6.10 16.04 -12.12
N PHE A 345 -5.15 15.18 -11.77
CA PHE A 345 -3.74 15.53 -11.89
C PHE A 345 -3.28 15.43 -13.34
N ALA A 346 -3.70 14.40 -14.06
CA ALA A 346 -3.38 14.21 -15.47
C ALA A 346 -3.90 15.38 -16.32
N ASP A 347 -5.06 15.95 -16.01
CA ASP A 347 -5.65 17.10 -16.71
C ASP A 347 -4.81 18.40 -16.62
N ARG A 348 -3.76 18.42 -15.81
CA ARG A 348 -2.80 19.54 -15.75
C ARG A 348 -1.82 19.57 -16.93
N PHE A 349 -1.79 18.48 -17.70
CA PHE A 349 -0.92 18.33 -18.86
C PHE A 349 -1.75 18.37 -20.14
N THR A 350 -1.30 19.15 -21.12
CA THR A 350 -1.90 19.10 -22.45
C THR A 350 -1.63 17.76 -23.13
N PRO A 351 -2.45 17.32 -24.10
CA PRO A 351 -2.19 16.07 -24.83
C PRO A 351 -0.78 15.99 -25.42
N GLN A 352 -0.25 17.10 -25.93
CA GLN A 352 1.11 17.17 -26.49
C GLN A 352 2.18 17.00 -25.41
N GLU A 353 2.00 17.58 -24.23
CA GLU A 353 2.90 17.39 -23.08
C GLU A 353 2.86 15.95 -22.59
N ALA A 354 1.66 15.35 -22.48
CA ALA A 354 1.47 13.97 -22.07
C ALA A 354 2.15 12.98 -23.01
N GLU A 355 2.03 13.18 -24.33
CA GLU A 355 2.71 12.38 -25.35
C GLU A 355 4.23 12.55 -25.26
N THR A 356 4.71 13.78 -25.15
CA THR A 356 6.14 14.09 -25.01
C THR A 356 6.71 13.39 -23.75
N LEU A 357 6.00 13.50 -22.63
CA LEU A 357 6.37 12.91 -21.36
C LEU A 357 6.51 11.39 -21.48
N TRP A 358 5.47 10.73 -22.02
CA TRP A 358 5.50 9.28 -22.20
C TRP A 358 6.62 8.84 -23.15
N THR A 359 6.81 9.55 -24.24
CA THR A 359 7.88 9.25 -25.20
C THR A 359 9.26 9.24 -24.54
N ARG A 360 9.52 10.16 -23.60
CA ARG A 360 10.79 10.23 -22.86
C ARG A 360 10.95 9.16 -21.78
N PHE A 361 9.86 8.65 -21.23
CA PHE A 361 9.91 7.53 -20.28
C PHE A 361 9.95 6.15 -20.95
N LYS A 362 9.56 6.02 -22.21
CA LYS A 362 9.57 4.72 -22.94
C LYS A 362 10.89 3.97 -22.87
N PRO A 363 12.09 4.59 -22.96
CA PRO A 363 13.35 3.86 -22.86
C PRO A 363 13.53 3.16 -21.49
N LEU A 364 13.09 3.79 -20.41
CA LEU A 364 13.07 3.16 -19.09
C LEU A 364 12.01 2.07 -19.01
N ASP A 365 10.78 2.35 -19.45
CA ASP A 365 9.69 1.37 -19.43
C ASP A 365 10.05 0.10 -20.20
N ALA A 366 10.68 0.24 -21.37
CA ALA A 366 11.13 -0.89 -22.18
C ALA A 366 12.17 -1.77 -21.46
N LYS A 367 12.98 -1.20 -20.57
CA LYS A 367 13.94 -1.96 -19.76
C LYS A 367 13.28 -2.70 -18.57
N LEU A 368 12.07 -2.31 -18.19
CA LEU A 368 11.29 -2.96 -17.13
C LEU A 368 10.38 -4.06 -17.67
N GLN A 369 10.22 -4.17 -18.98
CA GLN A 369 9.35 -5.15 -19.63
C GLN A 369 10.11 -6.41 -20.04
N ARG A 370 9.38 -7.52 -20.13
CA ARG A 370 9.83 -8.75 -20.79
C ARG A 370 9.20 -8.86 -22.18
N ASP A 371 9.83 -9.60 -23.08
CA ASP A 371 9.31 -9.84 -24.43
C ASP A 371 8.01 -10.67 -24.39
N GLU A 372 7.85 -11.51 -23.38
CA GLU A 372 6.69 -12.39 -23.17
C GLU A 372 6.11 -12.29 -21.76
N GLU A 373 4.87 -12.71 -21.61
CA GLU A 373 4.21 -12.75 -20.32
C GLU A 373 4.76 -13.87 -19.45
N HIS A 374 5.03 -13.57 -18.18
CA HIS A 374 5.47 -14.50 -17.16
C HIS A 374 4.56 -14.51 -15.96
N PHE A 375 4.38 -15.67 -15.33
CA PHE A 375 3.77 -15.78 -14.02
C PHE A 375 4.87 -15.74 -12.95
N PHE A 376 4.73 -14.82 -12.01
CA PHE A 376 5.65 -14.68 -10.89
C PHE A 376 5.00 -15.24 -9.61
N PRO A 377 5.54 -16.32 -9.02
CA PRO A 377 5.02 -16.87 -7.78
C PRO A 377 5.09 -15.86 -6.63
N GLY A 378 4.07 -15.85 -5.77
CA GLY A 378 4.00 -14.94 -4.63
C GLY A 378 3.43 -13.55 -4.94
N PHE A 379 2.86 -13.36 -6.13
CA PHE A 379 2.08 -12.18 -6.47
C PHE A 379 0.64 -12.58 -6.79
N GLN A 380 -0.33 -11.76 -6.41
CA GLN A 380 -1.76 -12.05 -6.66
C GLN A 380 -2.20 -11.81 -8.11
N SER A 381 -1.37 -11.16 -8.90
CA SER A 381 -1.65 -10.85 -10.29
C SER A 381 -1.44 -12.09 -11.17
N GLY A 382 -2.16 -12.13 -12.31
CA GLY A 382 -1.92 -13.13 -13.34
C GLY A 382 -0.58 -12.95 -14.08
N PRO A 383 -0.38 -13.63 -15.20
CA PRO A 383 0.81 -13.43 -16.04
C PRO A 383 1.01 -11.97 -16.45
N MET A 384 2.23 -11.51 -16.50
CA MET A 384 2.61 -10.12 -16.74
C MET A 384 3.90 -10.01 -17.55
N ARG A 385 4.09 -8.86 -18.20
CA ARG A 385 5.26 -8.60 -19.04
C ARG A 385 6.38 -7.84 -18.33
N TYR A 386 6.11 -7.23 -17.18
CA TYR A 386 7.13 -6.47 -16.44
C TYR A 386 8.10 -7.35 -15.68
N CYS A 387 9.36 -6.90 -15.52
CA CYS A 387 10.40 -7.57 -14.75
C CYS A 387 10.28 -7.24 -13.26
N PHE A 388 9.42 -7.93 -12.53
CA PHE A 388 9.16 -7.60 -11.12
C PHE A 388 10.27 -7.94 -10.15
N ASN A 389 11.17 -8.82 -10.53
CA ASN A 389 12.29 -9.20 -9.68
C ASN A 389 13.60 -8.49 -10.06
N GLU A 390 13.59 -7.69 -11.12
CA GLU A 390 14.82 -7.15 -11.69
C GLU A 390 14.71 -5.64 -11.91
N THR A 391 15.80 -4.92 -11.72
CA THR A 391 15.99 -3.53 -12.14
C THR A 391 17.03 -3.48 -13.22
N PRO A 392 16.95 -2.48 -14.13
CA PRO A 392 18.05 -2.24 -15.08
C PRO A 392 19.36 -1.98 -14.32
N THR A 393 20.40 -2.74 -14.60
CA THR A 393 21.73 -2.56 -13.97
C THR A 393 22.59 -1.53 -14.67
N ASP A 394 22.23 -1.19 -15.90
CA ASP A 394 22.93 -0.27 -16.82
C ASP A 394 22.12 1.01 -17.07
N PHE A 395 21.13 1.32 -16.23
CA PHE A 395 20.23 2.45 -16.44
C PHE A 395 19.76 3.01 -15.09
N GLY A 396 20.43 4.04 -14.65
CA GLY A 396 20.09 4.81 -13.45
C GLY A 396 19.40 6.14 -13.81
N VAL A 397 19.35 7.05 -12.82
CA VAL A 397 18.74 8.39 -13.00
C VAL A 397 19.51 9.22 -14.03
N GLU A 398 20.84 9.15 -14.02
CA GLU A 398 21.69 9.91 -14.96
C GLU A 398 21.52 9.42 -16.41
N GLU A 399 21.48 8.11 -16.62
CA GLU A 399 21.23 7.52 -17.94
C GLU A 399 19.81 7.85 -18.44
N PHE A 400 18.83 7.92 -17.52
CA PHE A 400 17.49 8.38 -17.86
C PHE A 400 17.50 9.83 -18.34
N ILE A 401 18.16 10.74 -17.61
CA ILE A 401 18.29 12.16 -18.00
C ILE A 401 19.01 12.27 -19.35
N ALA A 402 20.12 11.56 -19.53
CA ALA A 402 20.87 11.56 -20.78
C ALA A 402 20.05 11.05 -21.98
N SER A 403 19.08 10.15 -21.74
CA SER A 403 18.23 9.60 -22.80
C SER A 403 17.23 10.60 -23.39
N TRP A 404 17.01 11.77 -22.76
CA TRP A 404 16.08 12.78 -23.25
C TRP A 404 16.59 13.52 -24.51
N GLU A 405 17.88 13.44 -24.77
CA GLU A 405 18.51 14.08 -25.94
C GLU A 405 18.49 13.17 -27.18
N SER A 406 18.21 11.89 -27.03
CA SER A 406 18.10 10.90 -28.09
C SER A 406 16.68 10.87 -28.68
#